data_e45db7dd91b610aca401576fd3efef67
#
_entry.id   e45db7dd91b610aca401576fd3efef67
#
_cell.length_a   1.000
_cell.length_b   1.000
_cell.length_c   1.000
_cell.angle_alpha   90.00
_cell.angle_beta   90.00
_cell.angle_gamma   90.00
#
_symmetry.space_group_name_H-M   'P 1'
#
loop_
_entity.id
_entity.type
_entity.pdbx_description
1 polymer ?
#
loop_
_entity_poly.entity_id
_entity_poly.type
_entity_poly.pdbx_seq_one_letter_code
_entity_poly.pdbx_strand_id
1 'polypeptide(L)'
;KIEGALEMLMHKIKMFDRSHTIKTDGFEGSGADWLERYKKYIEEDNVIVTSPHKIYGPESNDLALQLRKHGFDNVILAGMSANLCTESHMRDLVESGFKVAVVSDATAGAILPGLNAYQAALVNFKMIASHVFTTKEIVKEIKKFK
;
A
#
# COMPACT_ATOMS: atom_id res chain seq x y z
N LYS A 1 -4.12 -14.62 28.01
CA LYS A 1 -3.26 -13.86 28.94
C LYS A 1 -1.91 -13.50 28.32
N ILE A 2 -1.35 -14.33 27.43
CA ILE A 2 -0.11 -14.03 26.70
C ILE A 2 -0.37 -13.01 25.62
N GLU A 3 -1.49 -13.08 24.90
CA GLU A 3 -1.90 -12.13 23.87
C GLU A 3 -2.01 -10.71 24.44
N GLY A 4 -2.70 -10.54 25.56
CA GLY A 4 -2.84 -9.23 26.18
C GLY A 4 -1.52 -8.65 26.70
N ALA A 5 -0.60 -9.50 27.15
CA ALA A 5 0.73 -9.05 27.57
C ALA A 5 1.61 -8.64 26.39
N LEU A 6 1.53 -9.40 25.29
CA LEU A 6 2.25 -9.07 24.04
C LEU A 6 1.67 -7.79 23.42
N GLU A 7 0.36 -7.67 23.33
CA GLU A 7 -0.32 -6.47 22.84
C GLU A 7 0.05 -5.23 23.68
N MET A 8 0.06 -5.36 25.01
CA MET A 8 0.48 -4.28 25.90
C MET A 8 1.96 -3.92 25.76
N LEU A 9 2.83 -4.90 25.54
CA LEU A 9 4.25 -4.66 25.28
C LEU A 9 4.43 -3.95 23.93
N MET A 10 3.78 -4.41 22.89
CA MET A 10 3.82 -3.83 21.56
C MET A 10 3.25 -2.41 21.55
N HIS A 11 2.20 -2.16 22.32
CA HIS A 11 1.66 -0.82 22.52
C HIS A 11 2.66 0.11 23.25
N LYS A 12 3.33 -0.39 24.28
CA LYS A 12 4.37 0.36 25.01
C LYS A 12 5.56 0.73 24.16
N ILE A 13 5.97 -0.13 23.23
CA ILE A 13 7.06 0.15 22.28
C ILE A 13 6.56 0.82 21.00
N LYS A 14 5.30 1.23 20.98
CA LYS A 14 4.66 1.93 19.85
C LYS A 14 4.74 1.21 18.50
N MET A 15 4.83 -0.11 18.50
CA MET A 15 4.88 -0.91 17.26
C MET A 15 3.63 -0.77 16.39
N PHE A 16 2.51 -0.41 17.00
CA PHE A 16 1.23 -0.18 16.32
C PHE A 16 0.77 1.27 16.33
N ASP A 17 1.62 2.17 16.80
CA ASP A 17 1.33 3.60 16.75
C ASP A 17 1.54 4.11 15.32
N ARG A 18 0.67 5.01 14.86
CA ARG A 18 0.82 5.72 13.59
C ARG A 18 2.16 6.43 13.45
N SER A 19 2.70 6.89 14.56
CA SER A 19 4.00 7.57 14.61
C SER A 19 5.18 6.60 14.41
N HIS A 20 4.93 5.28 14.35
CA HIS A 20 5.97 4.28 14.19
C HIS A 20 6.44 4.15 12.73
N THR A 21 6.62 5.26 12.07
CA THR A 21 7.44 5.32 10.86
C THR A 21 8.89 5.22 11.33
N ILE A 22 9.65 4.27 10.81
CA ILE A 22 11.10 4.23 11.06
C ILE A 22 11.69 5.49 10.43
N LYS A 23 11.83 6.53 11.22
CA LYS A 23 12.60 7.72 10.86
C LYS A 23 14.05 7.40 11.17
N THR A 24 14.82 7.14 10.14
CA THR A 24 16.28 7.14 10.26
C THR A 24 16.77 8.57 10.38
N ASP A 25 17.83 8.77 11.15
CA ASP A 25 18.46 10.09 11.25
C ASP A 25 18.78 10.63 9.85
N GLY A 26 18.40 11.89 9.61
CA GLY A 26 18.57 12.54 8.31
C GLY A 26 17.51 12.18 7.25
N PHE A 27 16.43 11.47 7.62
CA PHE A 27 15.32 11.22 6.69
C PHE A 27 14.54 12.49 6.37
N GLU A 28 14.23 13.28 7.38
CA GLU A 28 13.43 14.50 7.24
C GLU A 28 14.17 15.53 6.38
N GLY A 29 13.51 16.02 5.35
CA GLY A 29 14.09 16.95 4.37
C GLY A 29 15.08 16.30 3.39
N SER A 30 15.30 15.00 3.46
CA SER A 30 16.14 14.27 2.50
C SER A 30 15.41 13.96 1.20
N GLY A 31 16.13 13.45 0.19
CA GLY A 31 15.52 12.97 -1.05
C GLY A 31 14.62 11.72 -0.89
N ALA A 32 14.65 11.09 0.28
CA ALA A 32 13.80 9.95 0.63
C ALA A 32 12.55 10.37 1.42
N ASP A 33 12.48 11.61 1.87
CA ASP A 33 11.33 12.15 2.60
C ASP A 33 10.10 12.31 1.70
N TRP A 34 8.94 12.41 2.32
CA TRP A 34 7.70 12.70 1.64
C TRP A 34 7.77 14.06 0.91
N LEU A 35 7.22 14.10 -0.29
CA LEU A 35 7.05 15.38 -0.97
C LEU A 35 6.14 16.29 -0.12
N GLU A 36 6.56 17.51 0.15
CA GLU A 36 5.91 18.46 1.05
C GLU A 36 4.41 18.63 0.76
N ARG A 37 4.05 18.67 -0.54
CA ARG A 37 2.65 18.78 -0.99
C ARG A 37 1.76 17.61 -0.57
N TYR A 38 2.34 16.46 -0.18
CA TYR A 38 1.60 15.26 0.23
C TYR A 38 1.65 14.99 1.72
N LYS A 39 2.55 15.61 2.49
CA LYS A 39 2.68 15.40 3.94
C LYS A 39 1.36 15.55 4.66
N LYS A 40 0.60 16.61 4.36
CA LYS A 40 -0.71 16.86 4.96
C LYS A 40 -1.72 15.70 4.81
N TYR A 41 -1.64 14.93 3.73
CA TYR A 41 -2.51 13.77 3.52
C TYR A 41 -1.97 12.52 4.22
N ILE A 42 -0.65 12.38 4.31
CA ILE A 42 0.01 11.24 4.95
C ILE A 42 -0.14 11.33 6.47
N GLU A 43 -0.21 12.55 7.00
CA GLU A 43 -0.33 12.84 8.43
C GLU A 43 -1.79 12.89 8.94
N GLU A 44 -2.78 12.64 8.09
CA GLU A 44 -4.19 12.56 8.49
C GLU A 44 -4.45 11.39 9.45
N ASP A 45 -5.41 11.57 10.37
CA ASP A 45 -5.70 10.59 11.43
C ASP A 45 -6.16 9.22 10.93
N ASN A 46 -6.71 9.15 9.73
CA ASN A 46 -7.18 7.93 9.09
C ASN A 46 -6.12 7.27 8.18
N VAL A 47 -4.90 7.78 8.17
CA VAL A 47 -3.79 7.21 7.38
C VAL A 47 -2.87 6.39 8.27
N ILE A 48 -2.56 5.19 7.82
CA ILE A 48 -1.59 4.30 8.47
C ILE A 48 -0.40 4.16 7.52
N VAL A 49 0.78 4.50 8.02
CA VAL A 49 2.03 4.28 7.29
C VAL A 49 2.61 2.95 7.71
N THR A 50 2.71 2.02 6.76
CA THR A 50 3.39 0.74 6.96
C THR A 50 4.78 0.81 6.35
N SER A 51 5.80 0.54 7.13
CA SER A 51 7.21 0.67 6.75
C SER A 51 8.08 -0.22 7.66
N PRO A 52 9.24 -0.67 7.20
CA PRO A 52 9.77 -0.56 5.84
C PRO A 52 9.09 -1.52 4.88
N HIS A 53 9.39 -1.38 3.59
CA HIS A 53 9.15 -2.43 2.62
C HIS A 53 10.39 -2.66 1.75
N LYS A 54 10.55 -3.89 1.30
CA LYS A 54 11.51 -4.24 0.27
C LYS A 54 10.88 -4.01 -1.11
N ILE A 55 11.59 -4.34 -2.18
CA ILE A 55 11.11 -4.12 -3.55
C ILE A 55 9.79 -4.86 -3.82
N TYR A 56 9.61 -6.04 -3.20
CA TYR A 56 8.48 -6.91 -3.47
C TYR A 56 7.70 -7.22 -2.20
N GLY A 57 6.38 -7.09 -2.30
CA GLY A 57 5.42 -7.55 -1.33
C GLY A 57 5.46 -6.84 0.03
N PRO A 58 4.46 -7.08 0.86
CA PRO A 58 4.35 -6.53 2.21
C PRO A 58 5.01 -7.39 3.30
N GLU A 59 5.72 -8.47 2.99
CA GLU A 59 6.21 -9.43 3.98
C GLU A 59 7.22 -8.84 4.98
N SER A 60 7.78 -7.67 4.65
CA SER A 60 8.73 -6.99 5.55
C SER A 60 8.08 -5.95 6.47
N ASN A 61 6.75 -5.82 6.43
CA ASN A 61 6.01 -4.87 7.26
C ASN A 61 4.67 -5.45 7.72
N ASP A 62 3.88 -4.67 8.42
CA ASP A 62 2.62 -5.07 9.02
C ASP A 62 1.37 -4.71 8.18
N LEU A 63 1.49 -4.45 6.87
CA LEU A 63 0.36 -4.04 6.02
C LEU A 63 -0.84 -4.99 6.13
N ALA A 64 -0.62 -6.29 5.93
CA ALA A 64 -1.69 -7.28 6.00
C ALA A 64 -2.34 -7.33 7.39
N LEU A 65 -1.54 -7.20 8.46
CA LEU A 65 -2.04 -7.12 9.82
C LEU A 65 -2.91 -5.87 10.03
N GLN A 66 -2.47 -4.71 9.56
CA GLN A 66 -3.25 -3.46 9.67
C GLN A 66 -4.58 -3.56 8.93
N LEU A 67 -4.58 -4.08 7.71
CA LEU A 67 -5.80 -4.29 6.94
C LEU A 67 -6.79 -5.20 7.70
N ARG A 68 -6.33 -6.33 8.24
CA ARG A 68 -7.17 -7.26 9.01
C ARG A 68 -7.64 -6.66 10.33
N LYS A 69 -6.78 -5.94 11.04
CA LYS A 69 -7.09 -5.28 12.31
C LYS A 69 -8.22 -4.25 12.15
N HIS A 70 -8.29 -3.59 11.00
CA HIS A 70 -9.35 -2.63 10.67
C HIS A 70 -10.54 -3.26 9.94
N GLY A 71 -10.56 -4.58 9.75
CA GLY A 71 -11.68 -5.29 9.11
C GLY A 71 -11.82 -5.01 7.63
N PHE A 72 -10.73 -4.67 6.93
CA PHE A 72 -10.75 -4.42 5.49
C PHE A 72 -10.54 -5.72 4.72
N ASP A 73 -11.52 -6.10 3.91
CA ASP A 73 -11.43 -7.23 2.97
C ASP A 73 -11.21 -6.77 1.53
N ASN A 74 -11.49 -5.51 1.24
CA ASN A 74 -11.38 -4.93 -0.09
C ASN A 74 -10.29 -3.85 -0.09
N VAL A 75 -9.33 -3.97 -0.98
CA VAL A 75 -8.18 -3.08 -1.10
C VAL A 75 -8.18 -2.40 -2.46
N ILE A 76 -8.02 -1.09 -2.48
CA ILE A 76 -7.77 -0.31 -3.69
C ILE A 76 -6.28 -0.02 -3.75
N LEU A 77 -5.61 -0.51 -4.78
CA LEU A 77 -4.16 -0.45 -4.93
C LEU A 77 -3.77 0.52 -6.05
N ALA A 78 -2.85 1.41 -5.75
CA ALA A 78 -2.23 2.34 -6.68
C ALA A 78 -0.74 2.51 -6.34
N GLY A 79 0.02 3.19 -7.19
CA GLY A 79 1.41 3.53 -6.90
C GLY A 79 2.41 3.08 -7.96
N MET A 80 3.66 2.90 -7.55
CA MET A 80 4.77 2.55 -8.43
C MET A 80 5.80 1.66 -7.70
N SER A 81 6.55 0.83 -8.42
CA SER A 81 6.48 0.59 -9.87
C SER A 81 5.45 -0.47 -10.20
N ALA A 82 4.68 -0.27 -11.28
CA ALA A 82 3.54 -1.11 -11.66
C ALA A 82 3.90 -2.60 -11.70
N ASN A 83 4.97 -2.94 -12.42
CA ASN A 83 5.44 -4.32 -12.63
C ASN A 83 6.35 -4.87 -11.51
N LEU A 84 6.60 -4.09 -10.48
CA LEU A 84 7.44 -4.47 -9.35
C LEU A 84 6.59 -4.42 -8.06
N CYS A 85 6.74 -3.35 -7.29
CA CYS A 85 6.09 -3.23 -5.97
C CYS A 85 4.56 -3.37 -6.05
N THR A 86 3.91 -2.67 -6.99
CA THR A 86 2.44 -2.69 -7.09
C THR A 86 1.92 -4.07 -7.45
N GLU A 87 2.51 -4.72 -8.46
CA GLU A 87 2.12 -6.07 -8.85
C GLU A 87 2.39 -7.08 -7.73
N SER A 88 3.53 -6.97 -7.07
CA SER A 88 3.89 -7.84 -5.96
C SER A 88 2.89 -7.74 -4.80
N HIS A 89 2.55 -6.51 -4.39
CA HIS A 89 1.53 -6.29 -3.37
C HIS A 89 0.16 -6.82 -3.79
N MET A 90 -0.24 -6.65 -5.06
CA MET A 90 -1.48 -7.21 -5.57
C MET A 90 -1.51 -8.74 -5.40
N ARG A 91 -0.45 -9.43 -5.84
CA ARG A 91 -0.36 -10.90 -5.76
C ARG A 91 -0.41 -11.38 -4.32
N ASP A 92 0.38 -10.81 -3.45
CA ASP A 92 0.45 -11.20 -2.05
C ASP A 92 -0.86 -10.95 -1.31
N LEU A 93 -1.49 -9.80 -1.53
CA LEU A 93 -2.79 -9.48 -0.92
C LEU A 93 -3.91 -10.41 -1.43
N VAL A 94 -3.91 -10.76 -2.72
CA VAL A 94 -4.86 -11.75 -3.28
C VAL A 94 -4.64 -13.13 -2.65
N GLU A 95 -3.40 -13.60 -2.58
CA GLU A 95 -3.06 -14.87 -1.91
C GLU A 95 -3.38 -14.84 -0.41
N SER A 96 -3.29 -13.67 0.22
CA SER A 96 -3.70 -13.45 1.62
C SER A 96 -5.21 -13.35 1.81
N GLY A 97 -6.01 -13.49 0.73
CA GLY A 97 -7.48 -13.55 0.79
C GLY A 97 -8.19 -12.20 0.69
N PHE A 98 -7.48 -11.13 0.33
CA PHE A 98 -8.11 -9.82 0.07
C PHE A 98 -8.66 -9.74 -1.35
N LYS A 99 -9.73 -8.97 -1.53
CA LYS A 99 -10.19 -8.53 -2.86
C LYS A 99 -9.42 -7.27 -3.25
N VAL A 100 -8.66 -7.33 -4.32
CA VAL A 100 -7.79 -6.22 -4.74
C VAL A 100 -8.29 -5.62 -6.04
N ALA A 101 -8.59 -4.33 -6.01
CA ALA A 101 -8.84 -3.52 -7.19
C ALA A 101 -7.60 -2.66 -7.50
N VAL A 102 -7.12 -2.66 -8.73
CA VAL A 102 -5.99 -1.82 -9.16
C VAL A 102 -6.49 -0.60 -9.92
N VAL A 103 -5.95 0.57 -9.60
CA VAL A 103 -6.26 1.82 -10.31
C VAL A 103 -5.22 2.07 -11.39
N SER A 104 -5.57 1.72 -12.63
CA SER A 104 -4.63 1.65 -13.76
C SER A 104 -3.95 2.99 -14.10
N ASP A 105 -4.69 4.09 -14.09
CA ASP A 105 -4.18 5.43 -14.38
C ASP A 105 -3.56 6.15 -13.15
N ALA A 106 -3.59 5.51 -11.99
CA ALA A 106 -2.85 5.92 -10.79
C ALA A 106 -1.66 4.98 -10.50
N THR A 107 -1.21 4.24 -11.51
CA THR A 107 -0.09 3.29 -11.43
C THR A 107 0.88 3.58 -12.56
N ALA A 108 2.17 3.58 -12.27
CA ALA A 108 3.21 3.88 -13.25
C ALA A 108 4.31 2.82 -13.26
N GLY A 109 4.96 2.65 -14.39
CA GLY A 109 6.11 1.77 -14.59
C GLY A 109 7.12 2.38 -15.56
N ALA A 110 8.36 1.92 -15.51
CA ALA A 110 9.41 2.41 -16.37
C ALA A 110 9.12 2.12 -17.85
N ILE A 111 9.46 3.07 -18.72
CA ILE A 111 9.45 2.91 -20.16
C ILE A 111 10.90 3.05 -20.63
N LEU A 112 11.44 1.99 -21.19
CA LEU A 112 12.79 1.90 -21.73
C LEU A 112 12.72 1.48 -23.19
N PRO A 113 13.78 1.68 -24.01
CA PRO A 113 13.81 1.19 -25.38
C PRO A 113 13.46 -0.31 -25.47
N GLY A 114 12.37 -0.63 -26.16
CA GLY A 114 11.88 -2.01 -26.30
C GLY A 114 11.19 -2.60 -25.07
N LEU A 115 11.05 -1.86 -23.96
CA LEU A 115 10.44 -2.34 -22.71
C LEU A 115 9.41 -1.34 -22.18
N ASN A 116 8.21 -1.81 -21.93
CA ASN A 116 7.15 -1.03 -21.27
C ASN A 116 6.66 -1.79 -20.04
N ALA A 117 7.21 -1.45 -18.89
CA ALA A 117 6.91 -2.11 -17.62
C ALA A 117 5.45 -1.90 -17.18
N TYR A 118 4.85 -0.77 -17.49
CA TYR A 118 3.44 -0.53 -17.21
C TYR A 118 2.52 -1.47 -18.03
N GLN A 119 2.77 -1.61 -19.33
CA GLN A 119 1.97 -2.51 -20.16
C GLN A 119 2.10 -3.97 -19.74
N ALA A 120 3.30 -4.39 -19.35
CA ALA A 120 3.52 -5.73 -18.81
C ALA A 120 2.69 -5.97 -17.54
N ALA A 121 2.72 -5.03 -16.60
CA ALA A 121 1.92 -5.10 -15.38
C ALA A 121 0.41 -5.09 -15.66
N LEU A 122 -0.05 -4.29 -16.61
CA LEU A 122 -1.47 -4.16 -16.94
C LEU A 122 -2.09 -5.49 -17.40
N VAL A 123 -1.32 -6.33 -18.09
CA VAL A 123 -1.75 -7.69 -18.45
C VAL A 123 -2.02 -8.50 -17.17
N ASN A 124 -1.08 -8.50 -16.23
CA ASN A 124 -1.20 -9.24 -14.98
C ASN A 124 -2.32 -8.67 -14.08
N PHE A 125 -2.46 -7.36 -14.02
CA PHE A 125 -3.57 -6.74 -13.29
C PHE A 125 -4.93 -7.21 -13.79
N LYS A 126 -5.13 -7.26 -15.11
CA LYS A 126 -6.38 -7.73 -15.72
C LYS A 126 -6.65 -9.22 -15.51
N MET A 127 -5.60 -10.02 -15.32
CA MET A 127 -5.74 -11.47 -15.10
C MET A 127 -5.93 -11.85 -13.63
N ILE A 128 -5.37 -11.08 -12.70
CA ILE A 128 -5.21 -11.49 -11.30
C ILE A 128 -6.06 -10.65 -10.36
N ALA A 129 -6.11 -9.32 -10.57
CA ALA A 129 -6.87 -8.43 -9.69
C ALA A 129 -8.37 -8.71 -9.77
N SER A 130 -9.08 -8.49 -8.67
CA SER A 130 -10.55 -8.61 -8.66
C SER A 130 -11.19 -7.62 -9.63
N HIS A 131 -10.62 -6.41 -9.75
CA HIS A 131 -11.03 -5.38 -10.69
C HIS A 131 -9.86 -4.49 -11.10
N VAL A 132 -9.95 -3.91 -12.30
CA VAL A 132 -9.05 -2.86 -12.76
C VAL A 132 -9.91 -1.66 -13.14
N PHE A 133 -9.71 -0.56 -12.44
CA PHE A 133 -10.47 0.69 -12.63
C PHE A 133 -9.55 1.82 -13.10
N THR A 134 -10.14 2.83 -13.70
CA THR A 134 -9.55 4.16 -13.78
C THR A 134 -9.86 4.94 -12.49
N THR A 135 -9.12 6.01 -12.23
CA THR A 135 -9.39 6.92 -11.09
C THR A 135 -10.83 7.42 -11.12
N LYS A 136 -11.34 7.78 -12.30
CA LYS A 136 -12.71 8.26 -12.47
C LYS A 136 -13.75 7.20 -12.07
N GLU A 137 -13.54 5.98 -12.46
CA GLU A 137 -14.44 4.86 -12.14
C GLU A 137 -14.42 4.54 -10.65
N ILE A 138 -13.24 4.36 -10.05
CA ILE A 138 -13.16 4.00 -8.64
C ILE A 138 -13.71 5.10 -7.72
N VAL A 139 -13.48 6.36 -8.03
CA VAL A 139 -14.08 7.48 -7.28
C VAL A 139 -15.62 7.45 -7.36
N LYS A 140 -16.19 7.06 -8.50
CA LYS A 140 -17.63 6.89 -8.64
C LYS A 140 -18.15 5.74 -7.79
N GLU A 141 -17.41 4.62 -7.77
CA GLU A 141 -17.78 3.47 -6.91
C GLU A 141 -17.73 3.83 -5.43
N ILE A 142 -16.65 4.44 -4.95
CA ILE A 142 -16.51 4.86 -3.54
C ILE A 142 -17.68 5.76 -3.09
N LYS A 143 -18.14 6.65 -3.96
CA LYS A 143 -19.27 7.55 -3.65
C LYS A 143 -20.61 6.85 -3.43
N LYS A 144 -20.76 5.60 -3.87
CA LYS A 144 -22.00 4.83 -3.64
C LYS A 144 -22.08 4.30 -2.21
N PHE A 145 -20.97 4.28 -1.48
CA PHE A 145 -20.90 3.78 -0.10
C PHE A 145 -20.93 4.90 0.95
N LYS A 146 -21.12 6.13 0.52
CA LYS A 146 -21.38 7.28 1.38
C LYS A 146 -22.89 7.58 1.41
#